data_a624c70b38b3dd713eb635d3e52e5798
#
_entry.id   a624c70b38b3dd713eb635d3e52e5798
#
_cell.length_a   1.000
_cell.length_b   1.000
_cell.length_c   1.000
_cell.angle_alpha   90.00
_cell.angle_beta   90.00
_cell.angle_gamma   90.00
#
_symmetry.space_group_name_H-M   'P 1'
#
loop_
_entity.id
_entity.type
_entity.pdbx_description
1 polymer ?
#
loop_
_entity_poly.entity_id
_entity_poly.type
_entity_poly.pdbx_seq_one_letter_code
_entity_poly.pdbx_strand_id
1 'polypeptide(L)'
;MAQPQAIWIKNPQAIFAETAGGGIVVDGGRIVEMVPAGATPKTDAAVFDASAHVVLPGLINTHHHFYQTLTRAVPAAMDRELFPWLQALYPVWAGLTPKSLELGVTVAMSELMLSGCTTTTDHHYVFPAGLEQSVDIEVAVAQRLGLRVLLTRGSMNLSQRDGGLPPDSVVQDEDTILADSERVVGKYHQRGEDAMVQIALAPCSPFSVTTSLMKKTAALAEKLDVRMHTHLAETEDENRFCEQLYQCRPLDYLEDCGWLNARTWLAHGIFFNATEMKRLGKAKTTISHCACSNQILASGFCPVCEMEEAGVGIGLGVDGSASNDESNLMQEVRAAFLLQRVRYGVGKVSHKDALRWATKGSAACVGRPELGEIAVGKAADLALFKLDELRFSGHGDPIAALVLCGAHRADRVMVAGKWTVVDGTIPGLDVADLIRRHSAAARALQAG
;
A
#
# COMPACT_ATOMS: atom_id res chain seq x y z
N MET A 1 -31.09 1.90 -16.95
CA MET A 1 -30.51 1.35 -15.71
C MET A 1 -31.06 2.19 -14.58
N ALA A 2 -31.68 1.59 -13.53
CA ALA A 2 -32.10 2.33 -12.36
C ALA A 2 -30.84 2.99 -11.75
N GLN A 3 -30.94 4.27 -11.34
CA GLN A 3 -29.88 4.91 -10.58
C GLN A 3 -29.62 4.07 -9.32
N PRO A 4 -28.34 3.87 -8.92
CA PRO A 4 -28.06 3.22 -7.67
C PRO A 4 -28.77 3.99 -6.55
N GLN A 5 -29.61 3.31 -5.81
CA GLN A 5 -30.36 3.87 -4.69
C GLN A 5 -29.36 4.24 -3.59
N ALA A 6 -29.51 5.43 -2.98
CA ALA A 6 -28.72 5.83 -1.83
C ALA A 6 -28.81 4.77 -0.72
N ILE A 7 -27.75 4.56 0.05
CA ILE A 7 -27.68 3.57 1.15
C ILE A 7 -27.38 4.30 2.45
N TRP A 8 -28.23 4.11 3.45
CA TRP A 8 -27.99 4.51 4.82
C TRP A 8 -27.35 3.37 5.60
N ILE A 9 -26.05 3.49 5.91
CA ILE A 9 -25.32 2.61 6.82
C ILE A 9 -25.72 3.01 8.24
N LYS A 10 -26.75 2.34 8.79
CA LYS A 10 -27.51 2.77 9.95
C LYS A 10 -26.95 2.20 11.26
N ASN A 11 -26.89 3.05 12.28
CA ASN A 11 -26.62 2.68 13.68
C ASN A 11 -25.40 1.77 13.86
N PRO A 12 -24.19 2.10 13.38
CA PRO A 12 -23.02 1.26 13.60
C PRO A 12 -22.74 1.08 15.09
N GLN A 13 -22.22 -0.09 15.49
CA GLN A 13 -21.77 -0.33 16.86
C GLN A 13 -20.72 0.71 17.28
N ALA A 14 -19.83 1.07 16.36
CA ALA A 14 -18.93 2.21 16.44
C ALA A 14 -18.57 2.68 15.04
N ILE A 15 -18.17 3.94 14.89
CA ILE A 15 -17.73 4.51 13.64
C ILE A 15 -16.50 5.41 13.88
N PHE A 16 -15.47 5.25 13.06
CA PHE A 16 -14.24 6.06 13.15
C PHE A 16 -14.45 7.42 12.47
N ALA A 17 -15.39 8.19 13.02
CA ALA A 17 -15.73 9.55 12.61
C ALA A 17 -16.40 10.29 13.76
N GLU A 18 -16.39 11.61 13.69
CA GLU A 18 -17.15 12.46 14.62
C GLU A 18 -18.61 12.61 14.14
N THR A 19 -19.55 12.78 15.08
CA THR A 19 -20.96 13.14 14.82
C THR A 19 -21.77 12.17 13.95
N ALA A 20 -21.33 10.93 13.77
CA ALA A 20 -21.97 9.92 12.92
C ALA A 20 -22.55 8.73 13.71
N GLY A 21 -22.98 8.91 14.95
CA GLY A 21 -23.52 7.81 15.78
C GLY A 21 -24.79 7.16 15.23
N GLY A 22 -25.58 7.85 14.39
CA GLY A 22 -26.71 7.30 13.64
C GLY A 22 -26.31 6.66 12.29
N GLY A 23 -25.04 6.78 11.92
CA GLY A 23 -24.47 6.26 10.68
C GLY A 23 -24.23 7.33 9.61
N ILE A 24 -24.14 6.89 8.36
CA ILE A 24 -23.85 7.74 7.21
C ILE A 24 -24.73 7.36 6.02
N VAL A 25 -25.00 8.31 5.13
CA VAL A 25 -25.65 8.06 3.85
C VAL A 25 -24.64 8.16 2.72
N VAL A 26 -24.62 7.12 1.88
CA VAL A 26 -23.81 7.02 0.67
C VAL A 26 -24.73 7.16 -0.55
N ASP A 27 -24.35 8.01 -1.48
CA ASP A 27 -25.00 8.15 -2.78
C ASP A 27 -23.98 8.48 -3.88
N GLY A 28 -24.13 7.91 -5.07
CA GLY A 28 -23.27 8.17 -6.22
C GLY A 28 -21.77 7.97 -5.96
N GLY A 29 -21.39 7.07 -5.03
CA GLY A 29 -19.99 6.82 -4.66
C GLY A 29 -19.39 7.81 -3.65
N ARG A 30 -20.21 8.69 -3.07
CA ARG A 30 -19.82 9.70 -2.08
C ARG A 30 -20.60 9.57 -0.78
N ILE A 31 -20.01 10.01 0.33
CA ILE A 31 -20.70 10.21 1.59
C ILE A 31 -21.45 11.55 1.48
N VAL A 32 -22.79 11.51 1.49
CA VAL A 32 -23.62 12.69 1.30
C VAL A 32 -24.20 13.24 2.61
N GLU A 33 -24.28 12.39 3.65
CA GLU A 33 -24.84 12.81 4.94
C GLU A 33 -24.17 12.07 6.10
N MET A 34 -23.88 12.79 7.18
CA MET A 34 -23.48 12.25 8.49
C MET A 34 -24.71 12.32 9.39
N VAL A 35 -25.16 11.18 9.93
CA VAL A 35 -26.39 11.10 10.73
C VAL A 35 -26.03 11.03 12.21
N PRO A 36 -26.43 12.01 13.04
CA PRO A 36 -26.24 11.97 14.48
C PRO A 36 -26.97 10.80 15.15
N ALA A 37 -26.52 10.39 16.32
CA ALA A 37 -27.19 9.36 17.09
C ALA A 37 -28.66 9.74 17.38
N GLY A 38 -29.60 8.80 17.14
CA GLY A 38 -31.03 9.00 17.32
C GLY A 38 -31.73 9.82 16.23
N ALA A 39 -30.99 10.35 15.23
CA ALA A 39 -31.57 11.06 14.10
C ALA A 39 -31.90 10.11 12.93
N THR A 40 -32.69 10.62 11.99
CA THR A 40 -32.94 10.00 10.68
C THR A 40 -32.33 10.87 9.60
N PRO A 41 -31.81 10.27 8.50
CA PRO A 41 -31.28 11.06 7.40
C PRO A 41 -32.37 11.87 6.69
N LYS A 42 -31.96 12.97 6.05
CA LYS A 42 -32.82 13.77 5.17
C LYS A 42 -32.92 13.15 3.78
N THR A 43 -31.89 12.43 3.37
CA THR A 43 -31.83 11.72 2.09
C THR A 43 -32.63 10.42 2.18
N ASP A 44 -33.53 10.18 1.22
CA ASP A 44 -34.23 8.89 1.09
C ASP A 44 -33.22 7.81 0.64
N ALA A 45 -33.05 6.78 1.45
CA ALA A 45 -32.01 5.78 1.26
C ALA A 45 -32.47 4.38 1.70
N ALA A 46 -32.01 3.37 0.99
CA ALA A 46 -32.16 1.98 1.46
C ALA A 46 -31.33 1.77 2.74
N VAL A 47 -31.90 1.04 3.71
CA VAL A 47 -31.24 0.83 5.00
C VAL A 47 -30.33 -0.40 4.95
N PHE A 48 -29.08 -0.21 5.31
CA PHE A 48 -28.18 -1.28 5.74
C PHE A 48 -27.99 -1.18 7.26
N ASP A 49 -28.46 -2.18 8.02
CA ASP A 49 -28.26 -2.23 9.47
C ASP A 49 -26.80 -2.57 9.81
N ALA A 50 -26.10 -1.61 10.37
CA ALA A 50 -24.69 -1.73 10.77
C ALA A 50 -24.54 -1.94 12.30
N SER A 51 -25.60 -2.26 13.04
CA SER A 51 -25.58 -2.38 14.51
C SER A 51 -24.58 -3.44 15.03
N ALA A 52 -24.22 -4.42 14.21
CA ALA A 52 -23.18 -5.41 14.50
C ALA A 52 -21.80 -5.05 13.96
N HIS A 53 -21.60 -3.84 13.40
CA HIS A 53 -20.37 -3.49 12.71
C HIS A 53 -19.68 -2.29 13.34
N VAL A 54 -18.34 -2.36 13.35
CA VAL A 54 -17.47 -1.20 13.50
C VAL A 54 -17.12 -0.69 12.08
N VAL A 55 -17.39 0.58 11.84
CA VAL A 55 -17.19 1.21 10.52
C VAL A 55 -15.93 2.08 10.55
N LEU A 56 -15.00 1.77 9.66
CA LEU A 56 -13.79 2.56 9.39
C LEU A 56 -13.86 3.19 8.00
N PRO A 57 -13.14 4.30 7.72
CA PRO A 57 -12.75 4.62 6.36
C PRO A 57 -12.04 3.41 5.76
N GLY A 58 -12.19 3.21 4.46
CA GLY A 58 -11.42 2.18 3.77
C GLY A 58 -9.93 2.35 4.02
N LEU A 59 -9.25 1.26 4.33
CA LEU A 59 -7.81 1.26 4.53
C LEU A 59 -7.09 1.47 3.20
N ILE A 60 -5.92 2.13 3.24
CA ILE A 60 -5.14 2.47 2.06
C ILE A 60 -3.72 1.93 2.26
N ASN A 61 -3.34 0.99 1.40
CA ASN A 61 -2.00 0.43 1.38
C ASN A 61 -1.08 1.25 0.49
N THR A 62 0.04 1.74 1.01
CA THR A 62 0.93 2.67 0.31
C THR A 62 2.21 2.04 -0.26
N HIS A 63 2.42 0.73 -0.04
CA HIS A 63 3.57 -0.01 -0.56
C HIS A 63 3.31 -1.51 -0.60
N HIS A 64 3.61 -2.15 -1.70
CA HIS A 64 3.52 -3.60 -1.91
C HIS A 64 4.39 -4.04 -3.10
N HIS A 65 4.62 -5.37 -3.19
CA HIS A 65 5.17 -6.08 -4.35
C HIS A 65 4.30 -7.31 -4.61
N PHE A 66 3.23 -7.18 -5.40
CA PHE A 66 2.18 -8.21 -5.52
C PHE A 66 2.69 -9.57 -5.96
N TYR A 67 3.69 -9.63 -6.86
CA TYR A 67 4.26 -10.89 -7.32
C TYR A 67 4.92 -11.70 -6.20
N GLN A 68 5.31 -11.07 -5.11
CA GLN A 68 6.00 -11.73 -3.99
C GLN A 68 5.10 -12.69 -3.21
N THR A 69 3.77 -12.67 -3.38
CA THR A 69 2.89 -13.70 -2.83
C THR A 69 3.26 -15.12 -3.30
N LEU A 70 3.95 -15.25 -4.43
CA LEU A 70 4.47 -16.51 -4.95
C LEU A 70 5.72 -17.02 -4.23
N THR A 71 6.30 -16.22 -3.34
CA THR A 71 7.58 -16.51 -2.66
C THR A 71 7.52 -16.29 -1.16
N ARG A 72 6.37 -16.59 -0.53
CA ARG A 72 6.18 -16.55 0.92
C ARG A 72 7.01 -17.63 1.60
N ALA A 73 7.63 -17.31 2.72
CA ALA A 73 8.37 -18.23 3.58
C ALA A 73 9.35 -19.14 2.81
N VAL A 74 10.07 -18.59 1.81
CA VAL A 74 11.03 -19.34 1.02
C VAL A 74 12.26 -19.64 1.89
N PRO A 75 12.64 -20.93 2.12
CA PRO A 75 13.73 -21.27 3.03
C PRO A 75 15.07 -20.61 2.71
N ALA A 76 15.37 -20.38 1.43
CA ALA A 76 16.61 -19.73 1.00
C ALA A 76 16.67 -18.23 1.34
N ALA A 77 15.54 -17.60 1.66
CA ALA A 77 15.42 -16.17 1.98
C ALA A 77 15.16 -15.91 3.47
N MET A 78 14.66 -16.90 4.21
CA MET A 78 14.45 -16.75 5.66
C MET A 78 15.78 -16.48 6.38
N ASP A 79 15.72 -15.74 7.49
CA ASP A 79 16.86 -15.39 8.34
C ASP A 79 18.00 -14.64 7.61
N ARG A 80 17.64 -13.80 6.62
CA ARG A 80 18.58 -12.97 5.87
C ARG A 80 18.23 -11.49 5.97
N GLU A 81 19.27 -10.67 6.07
CA GLU A 81 19.16 -9.22 5.90
C GLU A 81 18.88 -8.86 4.43
N LEU A 82 18.45 -7.62 4.14
CA LEU A 82 17.93 -7.16 2.85
C LEU A 82 18.79 -7.59 1.64
N PHE A 83 20.10 -7.29 1.62
CA PHE A 83 20.92 -7.56 0.43
C PHE A 83 21.09 -9.06 0.13
N PRO A 84 21.45 -9.90 1.11
CA PRO A 84 21.47 -11.37 0.91
C PRO A 84 20.09 -11.95 0.61
N TRP A 85 19.01 -11.36 1.13
CA TRP A 85 17.62 -11.73 0.86
C TRP A 85 17.26 -11.46 -0.62
N LEU A 86 17.57 -10.27 -1.13
CA LEU A 86 17.38 -9.90 -2.54
C LEU A 86 18.19 -10.80 -3.48
N GLN A 87 19.47 -11.07 -3.14
CA GLN A 87 20.33 -11.96 -3.94
C GLN A 87 19.79 -13.39 -4.03
N ALA A 88 19.11 -13.87 -2.98
CA ALA A 88 18.48 -15.18 -2.98
C ALA A 88 17.19 -15.21 -3.84
N LEU A 89 16.43 -14.12 -3.88
CA LEU A 89 15.11 -14.08 -4.51
C LEU A 89 15.11 -13.57 -5.96
N TYR A 90 16.02 -12.69 -6.37
CA TYR A 90 16.10 -12.21 -7.75
C TYR A 90 16.14 -13.34 -8.80
N PRO A 91 16.96 -14.42 -8.61
CA PRO A 91 16.96 -15.54 -9.56
C PRO A 91 15.60 -16.25 -9.64
N VAL A 92 14.88 -16.36 -8.52
CA VAL A 92 13.53 -16.95 -8.48
C VAL A 92 12.56 -16.05 -9.25
N TRP A 93 12.57 -14.74 -8.98
CA TRP A 93 11.68 -13.80 -9.65
C TRP A 93 11.98 -13.63 -11.14
N ALA A 94 13.20 -13.94 -11.61
CA ALA A 94 13.52 -14.02 -13.03
C ALA A 94 12.72 -15.08 -13.79
N GLY A 95 12.15 -16.06 -13.09
CA GLY A 95 11.27 -17.09 -13.64
C GLY A 95 9.79 -16.71 -13.70
N LEU A 96 9.41 -15.47 -13.33
CA LEU A 96 8.03 -15.01 -13.40
C LEU A 96 7.49 -15.05 -14.85
N THR A 97 6.22 -15.41 -14.97
CA THR A 97 5.48 -15.44 -16.23
C THR A 97 4.21 -14.58 -16.11
N PRO A 98 3.60 -14.15 -17.22
CA PRO A 98 2.32 -13.41 -17.17
C PRO A 98 1.23 -14.14 -16.37
N LYS A 99 1.17 -15.46 -16.47
CA LYS A 99 0.19 -16.28 -15.74
C LYS A 99 0.48 -16.34 -14.25
N SER A 100 1.74 -16.52 -13.85
CA SER A 100 2.10 -16.53 -12.43
C SER A 100 1.93 -15.14 -11.82
N LEU A 101 2.29 -14.07 -12.53
CA LEU A 101 2.06 -12.69 -12.11
C LEU A 101 0.56 -12.43 -11.88
N GLU A 102 -0.33 -12.78 -12.84
CA GLU A 102 -1.79 -12.60 -12.67
C GLU A 102 -2.30 -13.28 -11.39
N LEU A 103 -1.83 -14.50 -11.11
CA LEU A 103 -2.20 -15.23 -9.90
C LEU A 103 -1.68 -14.53 -8.64
N GLY A 104 -0.41 -14.11 -8.62
CA GLY A 104 0.18 -13.38 -7.50
C GLY A 104 -0.55 -12.09 -7.20
N VAL A 105 -0.81 -11.28 -8.22
CA VAL A 105 -1.58 -10.02 -8.12
C VAL A 105 -3.00 -10.28 -7.60
N THR A 106 -3.68 -11.32 -8.13
CA THR A 106 -5.04 -11.65 -7.68
C THR A 106 -5.07 -12.04 -6.20
N VAL A 107 -4.09 -12.81 -5.72
CA VAL A 107 -3.98 -13.17 -4.30
C VAL A 107 -3.70 -11.94 -3.44
N ALA A 108 -2.70 -11.12 -3.79
CA ALA A 108 -2.34 -9.92 -3.04
C ALA A 108 -3.52 -8.95 -2.89
N MET A 109 -4.15 -8.58 -4.00
CA MET A 109 -5.30 -7.66 -4.00
C MET A 109 -6.50 -8.25 -3.23
N SER A 110 -6.78 -9.56 -3.38
CA SER A 110 -7.88 -10.19 -2.65
C SER A 110 -7.66 -10.20 -1.15
N GLU A 111 -6.45 -10.49 -0.71
CA GLU A 111 -6.10 -10.52 0.72
C GLU A 111 -6.16 -9.11 1.33
N LEU A 112 -5.65 -8.09 0.61
CA LEU A 112 -5.80 -6.69 0.99
C LEU A 112 -7.28 -6.29 1.13
N MET A 113 -8.12 -6.60 0.13
CA MET A 113 -9.56 -6.30 0.19
C MET A 113 -10.22 -6.97 1.40
N LEU A 114 -9.93 -8.24 1.66
CA LEU A 114 -10.46 -8.97 2.81
C LEU A 114 -9.97 -8.38 4.14
N SER A 115 -8.85 -7.68 4.17
CA SER A 115 -8.38 -6.95 5.36
C SER A 115 -9.02 -5.58 5.57
N GLY A 116 -9.92 -5.14 4.67
CA GLY A 116 -10.57 -3.82 4.72
C GLY A 116 -9.91 -2.76 3.86
N CYS A 117 -8.95 -3.13 3.00
CA CYS A 117 -8.29 -2.21 2.08
C CYS A 117 -9.22 -1.87 0.90
N THR A 118 -9.34 -0.58 0.59
CA THR A 118 -10.14 -0.06 -0.54
C THR A 118 -9.28 0.54 -1.63
N THR A 119 -8.02 0.89 -1.29
CA THR A 119 -7.05 1.46 -2.22
C THR A 119 -5.68 0.88 -1.95
N THR A 120 -4.97 0.45 -2.98
CA THR A 120 -3.61 -0.08 -2.84
C THR A 120 -2.66 0.48 -3.88
N THR A 121 -1.38 0.53 -3.51
CA THR A 121 -0.28 0.68 -4.47
C THR A 121 0.36 -0.68 -4.73
N ASP A 122 1.11 -0.78 -5.81
CA ASP A 122 2.13 -1.81 -6.04
C ASP A 122 3.43 -1.17 -6.51
N HIS A 123 4.54 -1.78 -6.18
CA HIS A 123 5.85 -1.41 -6.69
C HIS A 123 6.43 -2.58 -7.51
N HIS A 124 5.92 -2.74 -8.73
CA HIS A 124 6.40 -3.76 -9.66
C HIS A 124 7.66 -3.27 -10.35
N TYR A 125 8.80 -3.87 -10.05
CA TYR A 125 10.12 -3.47 -10.58
C TYR A 125 10.90 -4.59 -11.26
N VAL A 126 10.40 -5.82 -11.25
CA VAL A 126 11.04 -7.00 -11.85
C VAL A 126 10.43 -7.29 -13.22
N PHE A 127 11.20 -7.11 -14.29
CA PHE A 127 10.76 -7.26 -15.67
C PHE A 127 11.65 -8.25 -16.44
N PRO A 128 11.58 -9.56 -16.14
CA PRO A 128 12.22 -10.58 -16.98
C PRO A 128 11.57 -10.62 -18.36
N ALA A 129 12.25 -11.23 -19.33
CA ALA A 129 11.74 -11.38 -20.69
C ALA A 129 10.33 -12.01 -20.71
N GLY A 130 9.41 -11.40 -21.45
CA GLY A 130 8.00 -11.80 -21.53
C GLY A 130 7.08 -11.17 -20.49
N LEU A 131 7.61 -10.30 -19.61
CA LEU A 131 6.83 -9.55 -18.61
C LEU A 131 6.77 -8.04 -18.89
N GLU A 132 6.93 -7.62 -20.11
CA GLU A 132 6.89 -6.21 -20.53
C GLU A 132 5.53 -5.56 -20.22
N GLN A 133 4.45 -6.35 -20.11
CA GLN A 133 3.08 -5.88 -19.86
C GLN A 133 2.61 -6.13 -18.43
N SER A 134 3.50 -6.13 -17.45
CA SER A 134 3.15 -6.41 -16.05
C SER A 134 2.10 -5.46 -15.50
N VAL A 135 2.25 -4.15 -15.72
CA VAL A 135 1.28 -3.14 -15.26
C VAL A 135 -0.09 -3.34 -15.92
N ASP A 136 -0.14 -3.76 -17.19
CA ASP A 136 -1.41 -4.08 -17.87
C ASP A 136 -2.15 -5.24 -17.18
N ILE A 137 -1.42 -6.26 -16.72
CA ILE A 137 -1.98 -7.40 -15.97
C ILE A 137 -2.54 -6.92 -14.64
N GLU A 138 -1.80 -6.10 -13.89
CA GLU A 138 -2.23 -5.56 -12.60
C GLU A 138 -3.49 -4.71 -12.73
N VAL A 139 -3.54 -3.81 -13.73
CA VAL A 139 -4.74 -3.01 -14.04
C VAL A 139 -5.95 -3.90 -14.33
N ALA A 140 -5.78 -4.94 -15.14
CA ALA A 140 -6.87 -5.86 -15.48
C ALA A 140 -7.42 -6.60 -14.24
N VAL A 141 -6.55 -7.02 -13.33
CA VAL A 141 -6.95 -7.66 -12.07
C VAL A 141 -7.68 -6.66 -11.17
N ALA A 142 -7.15 -5.44 -11.00
CA ALA A 142 -7.78 -4.39 -10.18
C ALA A 142 -9.20 -4.06 -10.67
N GLN A 143 -9.37 -3.91 -11.99
CA GLN A 143 -10.66 -3.65 -12.61
C GLN A 143 -11.65 -4.80 -12.40
N ARG A 144 -11.19 -6.05 -12.52
CA ARG A 144 -12.01 -7.25 -12.28
C ARG A 144 -12.48 -7.35 -10.83
N LEU A 145 -11.62 -7.02 -9.88
CA LEU A 145 -11.94 -7.05 -8.43
C LEU A 145 -12.70 -5.81 -7.95
N GLY A 146 -12.72 -4.72 -8.73
CA GLY A 146 -13.33 -3.45 -8.33
C GLY A 146 -12.52 -2.71 -7.25
N LEU A 147 -11.21 -2.93 -7.17
CA LEU A 147 -10.29 -2.28 -6.23
C LEU A 147 -9.71 -1.00 -6.83
N ARG A 148 -9.62 0.05 -6.04
CA ARG A 148 -8.92 1.28 -6.43
C ARG A 148 -7.41 1.08 -6.33
N VAL A 149 -6.66 1.57 -7.33
CA VAL A 149 -5.22 1.37 -7.37
C VAL A 149 -4.43 2.62 -7.79
N LEU A 150 -3.25 2.79 -7.21
CA LEU A 150 -2.17 3.61 -7.70
C LEU A 150 -0.98 2.68 -7.97
N LEU A 151 -0.93 2.13 -9.18
CA LEU A 151 0.13 1.20 -9.58
C LEU A 151 1.38 1.95 -10.00
N THR A 152 2.54 1.34 -9.81
CA THR A 152 3.77 1.97 -10.25
C THR A 152 4.37 1.23 -11.44
N ARG A 153 4.88 2.00 -12.42
CA ARG A 153 5.85 1.48 -13.37
C ARG A 153 7.22 1.54 -12.69
N GLY A 154 7.55 0.48 -11.95
CA GLY A 154 8.85 0.32 -11.31
C GLY A 154 9.94 0.00 -12.32
N SER A 155 11.21 0.08 -11.92
CA SER A 155 12.32 -0.19 -12.84
C SER A 155 13.62 -0.50 -12.12
N MET A 156 14.48 -1.28 -12.79
CA MET A 156 15.87 -1.51 -12.45
C MET A 156 16.70 -1.49 -13.74
N ASN A 157 17.83 -0.78 -13.75
CA ASN A 157 18.75 -0.73 -14.88
C ASN A 157 20.23 -0.73 -14.48
N LEU A 158 20.54 -0.92 -13.19
CA LEU A 158 21.89 -1.04 -12.66
C LEU A 158 22.09 -2.48 -12.19
N SER A 159 22.72 -3.31 -13.03
CA SER A 159 22.94 -4.72 -12.74
C SER A 159 24.21 -4.97 -11.93
N GLN A 160 24.38 -6.21 -11.47
CA GLN A 160 25.61 -6.64 -10.80
C GLN A 160 26.88 -6.40 -11.63
N ARG A 161 26.80 -6.55 -12.94
CA ARG A 161 27.91 -6.28 -13.86
C ARG A 161 28.33 -4.81 -13.83
N ASP A 162 27.39 -3.92 -13.57
CA ASP A 162 27.58 -2.48 -13.58
C ASP A 162 27.68 -1.86 -12.16
N GLY A 163 27.84 -2.72 -11.15
CA GLY A 163 28.04 -2.33 -9.75
C GLY A 163 26.76 -2.23 -8.91
N GLY A 164 25.60 -2.64 -9.47
CA GLY A 164 24.33 -2.74 -8.75
C GLY A 164 24.14 -4.09 -8.09
N LEU A 165 22.95 -4.30 -7.53
CA LEU A 165 22.59 -5.55 -6.82
C LEU A 165 21.83 -6.57 -7.70
N PRO A 166 20.89 -6.20 -8.61
CA PRO A 166 20.11 -7.14 -9.38
C PRO A 166 20.92 -7.84 -10.50
N PRO A 167 20.60 -9.11 -10.84
CA PRO A 167 21.20 -9.78 -11.99
C PRO A 167 20.71 -9.18 -13.32
N ASP A 168 21.48 -9.37 -14.39
CA ASP A 168 21.14 -8.87 -15.74
C ASP A 168 19.76 -9.35 -16.25
N SER A 169 19.29 -10.50 -15.78
CA SER A 169 18.03 -11.10 -16.22
C SER A 169 16.76 -10.37 -15.78
N VAL A 170 16.84 -9.42 -14.85
CA VAL A 170 15.69 -8.68 -14.31
C VAL A 170 15.79 -7.17 -14.50
N VAL A 171 16.83 -6.68 -15.17
CA VAL A 171 17.01 -5.27 -15.49
C VAL A 171 16.61 -4.99 -16.94
N GLN A 172 16.27 -3.73 -17.23
CA GLN A 172 15.93 -3.26 -18.57
C GLN A 172 16.81 -2.08 -18.96
N ASP A 173 16.91 -1.80 -20.24
CA ASP A 173 17.55 -0.56 -20.71
C ASP A 173 16.69 0.69 -20.44
N GLU A 174 17.34 1.83 -20.34
CA GLU A 174 16.73 3.10 -19.95
C GLU A 174 15.64 3.56 -20.94
N ASP A 175 15.86 3.40 -22.25
CA ASP A 175 14.92 3.85 -23.27
C ASP A 175 13.63 3.01 -23.22
N THR A 176 13.75 1.70 -23.04
CA THR A 176 12.61 0.78 -22.83
C THR A 176 11.80 1.18 -21.59
N ILE A 177 12.46 1.48 -20.48
CA ILE A 177 11.80 1.88 -19.23
C ILE A 177 11.03 3.19 -19.42
N LEU A 178 11.64 4.21 -20.03
CA LEU A 178 11.00 5.51 -20.21
C LEU A 178 9.85 5.45 -21.21
N ALA A 179 10.02 4.73 -22.34
CA ALA A 179 8.96 4.54 -23.33
C ALA A 179 7.75 3.80 -22.74
N ASP A 180 7.98 2.73 -21.97
CA ASP A 180 6.89 2.00 -21.30
C ASP A 180 6.23 2.82 -20.21
N SER A 181 6.97 3.65 -19.49
CA SER A 181 6.44 4.61 -18.50
C SER A 181 5.45 5.60 -19.14
N GLU A 182 5.82 6.19 -20.29
CA GLU A 182 4.89 7.05 -21.05
C GLU A 182 3.67 6.26 -21.55
N ARG A 183 3.87 5.04 -22.03
CA ARG A 183 2.79 4.17 -22.53
C ARG A 183 1.76 3.87 -21.43
N VAL A 184 2.17 3.37 -20.26
CA VAL A 184 1.22 2.97 -19.21
C VAL A 184 0.52 4.17 -18.60
N VAL A 185 1.21 5.30 -18.42
CA VAL A 185 0.57 6.55 -17.98
C VAL A 185 -0.45 7.01 -19.01
N GLY A 186 -0.09 7.09 -20.29
CA GLY A 186 -1.01 7.51 -21.36
C GLY A 186 -2.23 6.58 -21.52
N LYS A 187 -2.07 5.29 -21.23
CA LYS A 187 -3.13 4.29 -21.40
C LYS A 187 -4.08 4.20 -20.19
N TYR A 188 -3.57 4.32 -18.97
CA TYR A 188 -4.32 3.93 -17.78
C TYR A 188 -4.51 5.02 -16.74
N HIS A 189 -3.65 6.06 -16.71
CA HIS A 189 -3.72 7.06 -15.66
C HIS A 189 -4.99 7.90 -15.76
N GLN A 190 -5.90 7.72 -14.81
CA GLN A 190 -7.10 8.54 -14.66
C GLN A 190 -6.81 9.75 -13.78
N ARG A 191 -7.43 10.87 -14.08
CA ARG A 191 -7.33 12.11 -13.31
C ARG A 191 -8.61 12.37 -12.54
N GLY A 192 -8.49 13.17 -11.47
CA GLY A 192 -9.61 13.58 -10.62
C GLY A 192 -9.92 12.61 -9.48
N GLU A 193 -10.84 13.04 -8.63
CA GLU A 193 -11.15 12.37 -7.36
C GLU A 193 -11.83 11.01 -7.53
N ASP A 194 -12.52 10.77 -8.65
CA ASP A 194 -13.21 9.49 -8.91
C ASP A 194 -12.31 8.45 -9.59
N ALA A 195 -11.03 8.78 -9.81
CA ALA A 195 -10.07 7.89 -10.46
C ALA A 195 -9.97 6.55 -9.72
N MET A 196 -10.21 5.45 -10.46
CA MET A 196 -10.06 4.08 -9.97
C MET A 196 -8.66 3.53 -10.25
N VAL A 197 -8.00 4.00 -11.32
CA VAL A 197 -6.65 3.60 -11.70
C VAL A 197 -5.78 4.82 -11.89
N GLN A 198 -4.71 4.92 -11.13
CA GLN A 198 -3.66 5.90 -11.34
C GLN A 198 -2.32 5.18 -11.51
N ILE A 199 -1.38 5.81 -12.21
CA ILE A 199 -0.03 5.30 -12.43
C ILE A 199 0.96 6.29 -11.83
N ALA A 200 2.00 5.77 -11.16
CA ALA A 200 3.17 6.49 -10.71
C ALA A 200 4.44 5.89 -11.31
N LEU A 201 5.56 6.59 -11.23
CA LEU A 201 6.86 6.09 -11.69
C LEU A 201 7.73 5.73 -10.49
N ALA A 202 8.36 4.55 -10.52
CA ALA A 202 9.04 4.02 -9.34
C ALA A 202 10.33 3.24 -9.66
N PRO A 203 11.44 3.92 -10.00
CA PRO A 203 12.76 3.31 -9.89
C PRO A 203 12.95 2.65 -8.53
N CYS A 204 13.49 1.42 -8.50
CA CYS A 204 13.42 0.56 -7.32
C CYS A 204 14.17 1.15 -6.11
N SER A 205 15.46 1.48 -6.28
CA SER A 205 16.31 1.95 -5.17
C SER A 205 17.61 2.53 -5.69
N PRO A 206 18.40 3.27 -4.87
CA PRO A 206 19.71 3.80 -5.28
C PRO A 206 20.73 2.73 -5.70
N PHE A 207 20.58 1.50 -5.20
CA PHE A 207 21.49 0.39 -5.49
C PHE A 207 21.06 -0.51 -6.67
N SER A 208 20.00 -0.17 -7.36
CA SER A 208 19.45 -0.94 -8.48
C SER A 208 19.14 -0.11 -9.72
N VAL A 209 19.34 1.23 -9.62
CA VAL A 209 18.99 2.18 -10.67
C VAL A 209 20.12 3.18 -10.87
N THR A 210 20.44 3.49 -12.14
CA THR A 210 21.46 4.52 -12.46
C THR A 210 20.97 5.92 -12.13
N THR A 211 21.90 6.83 -11.79
CA THR A 211 21.59 8.25 -11.56
C THR A 211 20.93 8.91 -12.79
N SER A 212 21.31 8.49 -14.00
CA SER A 212 20.68 8.96 -15.25
C SER A 212 19.18 8.67 -15.25
N LEU A 213 18.80 7.41 -15.00
CA LEU A 213 17.39 7.01 -14.98
C LEU A 213 16.63 7.69 -13.84
N MET A 214 17.21 7.82 -12.65
CA MET A 214 16.58 8.56 -11.53
C MET A 214 16.21 9.98 -11.94
N LYS A 215 17.16 10.73 -12.54
CA LYS A 215 16.94 12.13 -13.01
C LYS A 215 15.91 12.19 -14.13
N LYS A 216 15.99 11.30 -15.12
CA LYS A 216 15.05 11.27 -16.25
C LYS A 216 13.64 10.88 -15.80
N THR A 217 13.53 9.96 -14.83
CA THR A 217 12.23 9.60 -14.26
C THR A 217 11.60 10.77 -13.50
N ALA A 218 12.37 11.56 -12.74
CA ALA A 218 11.85 12.75 -12.07
C ALA A 218 11.33 13.80 -13.09
N ALA A 219 12.09 14.06 -14.14
CA ALA A 219 11.66 14.96 -15.22
C ALA A 219 10.43 14.44 -15.97
N LEU A 220 10.35 13.13 -16.22
CA LEU A 220 9.21 12.50 -16.88
C LEU A 220 7.95 12.55 -15.98
N ALA A 221 8.08 12.29 -14.69
CA ALA A 221 6.98 12.39 -13.74
C ALA A 221 6.41 13.81 -13.64
N GLU A 222 7.27 14.82 -13.69
CA GLU A 222 6.85 16.24 -13.76
C GLU A 222 6.10 16.52 -15.07
N LYS A 223 6.65 16.11 -16.22
CA LYS A 223 6.03 16.26 -17.55
C LYS A 223 4.66 15.61 -17.63
N LEU A 224 4.50 14.40 -17.07
CA LEU A 224 3.27 13.62 -17.11
C LEU A 224 2.31 13.97 -15.98
N ASP A 225 2.72 14.79 -15.03
CA ASP A 225 1.98 15.14 -13.81
C ASP A 225 1.52 13.91 -13.03
N VAL A 226 2.47 13.01 -12.72
CA VAL A 226 2.27 11.80 -11.93
C VAL A 226 3.14 11.79 -10.69
N ARG A 227 2.85 10.92 -9.74
CA ARG A 227 3.63 10.74 -8.51
C ARG A 227 4.85 9.86 -8.73
N MET A 228 5.75 9.88 -7.75
CA MET A 228 7.00 9.11 -7.76
C MET A 228 7.17 8.30 -6.47
N HIS A 229 7.73 7.10 -6.61
CA HIS A 229 7.98 6.20 -5.49
C HIS A 229 9.33 5.51 -5.60
N THR A 230 9.99 5.27 -4.47
CA THR A 230 11.21 4.46 -4.39
C THR A 230 11.44 3.99 -2.95
N HIS A 231 12.25 2.94 -2.77
CA HIS A 231 12.79 2.60 -1.45
C HIS A 231 13.90 3.58 -1.09
N LEU A 232 13.95 4.03 0.15
CA LEU A 232 15.03 4.90 0.62
C LEU A 232 15.25 4.79 2.13
N ALA A 233 16.52 4.78 2.52
CA ALA A 233 16.97 4.75 3.90
C ALA A 233 16.41 3.56 4.69
N GLU A 234 16.36 2.39 4.05
CA GLU A 234 15.84 1.16 4.64
C GLU A 234 16.87 0.48 5.53
N THR A 235 18.14 0.40 5.10
CA THR A 235 19.21 -0.29 5.82
C THR A 235 20.51 0.51 5.85
N GLU A 236 21.40 0.15 6.79
CA GLU A 236 22.76 0.72 6.82
C GLU A 236 23.60 0.30 5.61
N ASP A 237 23.29 -0.83 4.97
CA ASP A 237 23.95 -1.23 3.73
C ASP A 237 23.68 -0.25 2.61
N GLU A 238 22.46 0.29 2.52
CA GLU A 238 22.11 1.34 1.56
C GLU A 238 22.87 2.64 1.85
N ASN A 239 22.99 3.04 3.13
CA ASN A 239 23.81 4.21 3.51
C ASN A 239 25.26 4.02 3.03
N ARG A 240 25.87 2.88 3.34
CA ARG A 240 27.23 2.55 2.92
C ARG A 240 27.38 2.54 1.39
N PHE A 241 26.40 1.97 0.68
CA PHE A 241 26.37 1.96 -0.78
C PHE A 241 26.38 3.37 -1.36
N CYS A 242 25.49 4.24 -0.88
CA CYS A 242 25.40 5.63 -1.34
C CYS A 242 26.67 6.42 -1.01
N GLU A 243 27.23 6.26 0.17
CA GLU A 243 28.47 6.93 0.57
C GLU A 243 29.67 6.48 -0.28
N GLN A 244 29.76 5.18 -0.61
CA GLN A 244 30.85 4.65 -1.43
C GLN A 244 30.73 5.06 -2.90
N LEU A 245 29.54 4.95 -3.46
CA LEU A 245 29.34 5.16 -4.91
C LEU A 245 29.07 6.63 -5.27
N TYR A 246 28.29 7.33 -4.44
CA TYR A 246 27.82 8.69 -4.71
C TYR A 246 28.47 9.75 -3.81
N GLN A 247 29.27 9.36 -2.83
CA GLN A 247 29.95 10.24 -1.87
C GLN A 247 28.98 11.11 -1.04
N CYS A 248 27.74 10.67 -0.86
CA CYS A 248 26.71 11.37 -0.09
C CYS A 248 25.73 10.39 0.57
N ARG A 249 24.91 10.88 1.48
CA ARG A 249 23.85 10.09 2.10
C ARG A 249 22.66 9.87 1.14
N PRO A 250 21.82 8.86 1.35
CA PRO A 250 20.70 8.54 0.46
C PRO A 250 19.77 9.72 0.16
N LEU A 251 19.45 10.57 1.16
CA LEU A 251 18.58 11.72 0.92
C LEU A 251 19.24 12.81 0.08
N ASP A 252 20.54 13.03 0.25
CA ASP A 252 21.30 14.01 -0.55
C ASP A 252 21.34 13.55 -2.03
N TYR A 253 21.62 12.27 -2.25
CA TYR A 253 21.54 11.67 -3.58
C TYR A 253 20.15 11.84 -4.21
N LEU A 254 19.09 11.60 -3.44
CA LEU A 254 17.73 11.72 -3.92
C LEU A 254 17.37 13.17 -4.29
N GLU A 255 17.80 14.14 -3.47
CA GLU A 255 17.61 15.57 -3.75
C GLU A 255 18.36 15.99 -5.03
N ASP A 256 19.59 15.54 -5.22
CA ASP A 256 20.38 15.78 -6.44
C ASP A 256 19.74 15.18 -7.70
N CYS A 257 18.93 14.13 -7.54
CA CYS A 257 18.14 13.53 -8.62
C CYS A 257 16.78 14.23 -8.86
N GLY A 258 16.42 15.25 -8.07
CA GLY A 258 15.17 16.00 -8.24
C GLY A 258 13.95 15.35 -7.57
N TRP A 259 14.15 14.44 -6.62
CA TRP A 259 13.09 13.66 -6.00
C TRP A 259 12.55 14.24 -4.68
N LEU A 260 13.25 15.18 -4.04
CA LEU A 260 12.83 15.76 -2.77
C LEU A 260 11.72 16.81 -2.97
N ASN A 261 10.49 16.36 -3.15
CA ASN A 261 9.33 17.20 -3.43
C ASN A 261 8.00 16.50 -3.05
N ALA A 262 6.89 17.22 -3.14
CA ALA A 262 5.55 16.75 -2.76
C ALA A 262 4.95 15.64 -3.66
N ARG A 263 5.55 15.33 -4.83
CA ARG A 263 5.13 14.22 -5.68
C ARG A 263 5.65 12.88 -5.18
N THR A 264 6.66 12.89 -4.32
CA THR A 264 7.39 11.70 -3.88
C THR A 264 6.83 11.15 -2.57
N TRP A 265 6.68 9.83 -2.54
CA TRP A 265 6.59 9.09 -1.29
C TRP A 265 7.62 7.96 -1.29
N LEU A 266 8.21 7.69 -0.12
CA LEU A 266 9.33 6.78 0.06
C LEU A 266 8.91 5.58 0.90
N ALA A 267 9.35 4.37 0.56
CA ALA A 267 9.18 3.23 1.42
C ALA A 267 10.27 3.18 2.51
N HIS A 268 9.91 2.69 3.68
CA HIS A 268 10.69 2.44 4.89
C HIS A 268 11.13 3.67 5.66
N GLY A 269 12.12 4.45 5.19
CA GLY A 269 12.57 5.69 5.84
C GLY A 269 13.17 5.52 7.23
N ILE A 270 13.89 4.42 7.49
CA ILE A 270 14.38 4.06 8.83
C ILE A 270 15.57 4.92 9.27
N PHE A 271 16.51 5.16 8.36
CA PHE A 271 17.82 5.72 8.66
C PHE A 271 17.96 7.22 8.32
N PHE A 272 16.88 8.00 8.47
CA PHE A 272 16.95 9.45 8.37
C PHE A 272 17.35 10.09 9.70
N ASN A 273 18.26 11.06 9.65
CA ASN A 273 18.61 11.88 10.80
C ASN A 273 17.65 13.08 10.96
N ALA A 274 17.75 13.80 12.08
CA ALA A 274 16.84 14.91 12.39
C ALA A 274 16.85 16.06 11.35
N THR A 275 17.98 16.29 10.69
CA THR A 275 18.10 17.32 9.63
C THR A 275 17.40 16.86 8.36
N GLU A 276 17.57 15.60 8.00
CA GLU A 276 16.92 14.96 6.84
C GLU A 276 15.41 14.91 7.01
N MET A 277 14.90 14.54 8.21
CA MET A 277 13.46 14.56 8.51
C MET A 277 12.86 15.97 8.34
N LYS A 278 13.53 17.03 8.78
CA LYS A 278 13.08 18.42 8.55
C LYS A 278 13.05 18.78 7.07
N ARG A 279 14.01 18.31 6.27
CA ARG A 279 14.03 18.53 4.80
C ARG A 279 12.85 17.81 4.13
N LEU A 280 12.58 16.55 4.50
CA LEU A 280 11.41 15.78 4.03
C LEU A 280 10.10 16.52 4.34
N GLY A 281 9.91 16.96 5.60
CA GLY A 281 8.70 17.70 6.00
C GLY A 281 8.52 19.02 5.25
N LYS A 282 9.62 19.80 5.06
CA LYS A 282 9.61 21.03 4.27
C LYS A 282 9.25 20.78 2.80
N ALA A 283 9.76 19.70 2.22
CA ALA A 283 9.50 19.29 0.85
C ALA A 283 8.11 18.63 0.67
N LYS A 284 7.42 18.32 1.76
CA LYS A 284 6.16 17.54 1.77
C LYS A 284 6.31 16.15 1.14
N THR A 285 7.52 15.60 1.17
CA THR A 285 7.78 14.20 0.83
C THR A 285 7.24 13.32 1.97
N THR A 286 6.56 12.25 1.63
CA THR A 286 5.87 11.40 2.62
C THR A 286 6.50 10.02 2.71
N ILE A 287 6.21 9.28 3.78
CA ILE A 287 6.80 7.97 4.07
C ILE A 287 5.71 6.89 4.15
N SER A 288 5.95 5.77 3.50
CA SER A 288 5.24 4.50 3.70
C SER A 288 5.98 3.70 4.77
N HIS A 289 5.44 3.63 5.98
CA HIS A 289 5.99 2.82 7.05
C HIS A 289 5.57 1.36 6.88
N CYS A 290 6.55 0.44 6.79
CA CYS A 290 6.37 -0.99 6.56
C CYS A 290 6.81 -1.77 7.81
N ALA A 291 5.98 -1.76 8.86
CA ALA A 291 6.36 -2.21 10.20
C ALA A 291 6.71 -3.71 10.24
N CYS A 292 5.91 -4.56 9.57
CA CYS A 292 6.15 -6.01 9.54
C CYS A 292 7.45 -6.35 8.82
N SER A 293 7.63 -5.83 7.60
CA SER A 293 8.83 -6.06 6.79
C SER A 293 10.10 -5.59 7.51
N ASN A 294 10.05 -4.40 8.10
CA ASN A 294 11.17 -3.86 8.89
C ASN A 294 11.57 -4.77 10.06
N GLN A 295 10.60 -5.49 10.66
CA GLN A 295 10.85 -6.44 11.75
C GLN A 295 11.39 -7.77 11.22
N ILE A 296 10.82 -8.30 10.14
CA ILE A 296 11.24 -9.60 9.57
C ILE A 296 12.66 -9.51 9.01
N LEU A 297 13.00 -8.45 8.29
CA LEU A 297 14.35 -8.22 7.76
C LEU A 297 15.32 -7.62 8.79
N ALA A 298 14.84 -7.36 10.02
CA ALA A 298 15.58 -6.68 11.07
C ALA A 298 16.21 -5.34 10.61
N SER A 299 15.54 -4.64 9.68
CA SER A 299 16.02 -3.37 9.10
C SER A 299 16.11 -2.26 10.16
N GLY A 300 15.18 -2.22 11.13
CA GLY A 300 15.21 -1.27 12.25
C GLY A 300 13.88 -0.58 12.54
N PHE A 301 13.95 0.52 13.31
CA PHE A 301 12.79 1.31 13.71
C PHE A 301 12.66 2.57 12.86
N CYS A 302 11.61 2.67 12.07
CA CYS A 302 11.24 3.94 11.44
C CYS A 302 10.85 4.97 12.52
N PRO A 303 11.44 6.18 12.54
CA PRO A 303 11.21 7.21 13.57
C PRO A 303 9.93 7.99 13.29
N VAL A 304 8.78 7.31 13.34
CA VAL A 304 7.47 7.85 12.91
C VAL A 304 7.09 9.11 13.68
N CYS A 305 7.26 9.14 15.01
CA CYS A 305 6.88 10.31 15.81
C CYS A 305 7.74 11.53 15.50
N GLU A 306 9.06 11.36 15.37
CA GLU A 306 9.98 12.44 15.02
C GLU A 306 9.72 12.96 13.60
N MET A 307 9.37 12.08 12.68
CA MET A 307 8.95 12.45 11.31
C MET A 307 7.68 13.28 11.31
N GLU A 308 6.64 12.88 12.04
CA GLU A 308 5.41 13.65 12.16
C GLU A 308 5.67 15.01 12.82
N GLU A 309 6.50 15.09 13.87
CA GLU A 309 6.93 16.35 14.48
C GLU A 309 7.71 17.25 13.51
N ALA A 310 8.42 16.67 12.56
CA ALA A 310 9.10 17.38 11.48
C ALA A 310 8.18 17.77 10.30
N GLY A 311 6.89 17.37 10.34
CA GLY A 311 5.90 17.66 9.30
C GLY A 311 5.88 16.65 8.14
N VAL A 312 6.50 15.49 8.29
CA VAL A 312 6.46 14.40 7.31
C VAL A 312 5.13 13.64 7.44
N GLY A 313 4.43 13.47 6.34
CA GLY A 313 3.22 12.63 6.31
C GLY A 313 3.58 11.14 6.34
N ILE A 314 2.84 10.37 7.14
CA ILE A 314 3.05 8.93 7.33
C ILE A 314 1.85 8.15 6.80
N GLY A 315 2.10 7.20 5.92
CA GLY A 315 1.18 6.14 5.53
C GLY A 315 1.69 4.77 5.95
N LEU A 316 0.87 3.73 5.86
CA LEU A 316 1.27 2.35 6.08
C LEU A 316 1.31 1.56 4.77
N GLY A 317 2.32 0.73 4.62
CA GLY A 317 2.47 -0.23 3.53
C GLY A 317 2.78 -1.62 4.08
N VAL A 318 2.10 -2.64 3.56
CA VAL A 318 2.37 -4.02 3.99
C VAL A 318 3.69 -4.55 3.45
N ASP A 319 4.23 -3.91 2.39
CA ASP A 319 5.39 -4.41 1.63
C ASP A 319 5.11 -5.73 0.90
N GLY A 320 6.12 -6.33 0.29
CA GLY A 320 5.98 -7.60 -0.42
C GLY A 320 5.80 -8.80 0.50
N SER A 321 5.02 -9.78 0.02
CA SER A 321 4.75 -10.99 0.79
C SER A 321 5.92 -12.00 0.81
N ALA A 322 7.13 -11.56 0.51
CA ALA A 322 8.36 -12.33 0.76
C ALA A 322 9.16 -11.75 1.93
N SER A 323 8.75 -10.58 2.47
CA SER A 323 9.31 -9.96 3.67
C SER A 323 8.26 -9.63 4.74
N ASN A 324 6.96 -9.72 4.41
CA ASN A 324 5.84 -9.64 5.37
C ASN A 324 5.11 -10.99 5.49
N ASP A 325 5.12 -11.80 4.42
CA ASP A 325 4.46 -13.09 4.25
C ASP A 325 2.92 -13.04 4.25
N GLU A 326 2.30 -11.89 4.51
CA GLU A 326 0.87 -11.65 4.32
C GLU A 326 0.60 -10.30 3.63
N SER A 327 -0.60 -10.15 3.05
CA SER A 327 -1.06 -8.89 2.46
C SER A 327 -2.25 -8.38 3.27
N ASN A 328 -2.07 -8.21 4.58
CA ASN A 328 -3.13 -7.85 5.52
C ASN A 328 -2.86 -6.51 6.20
N LEU A 329 -3.55 -5.46 5.74
CA LEU A 329 -3.29 -4.11 6.23
C LEU A 329 -3.75 -3.89 7.68
N MET A 330 -4.74 -4.64 8.19
CA MET A 330 -5.10 -4.56 9.62
C MET A 330 -4.03 -5.18 10.53
N GLN A 331 -3.31 -6.21 10.08
CA GLN A 331 -2.16 -6.74 10.81
C GLN A 331 -1.00 -5.74 10.79
N GLU A 332 -0.78 -5.06 9.66
CA GLU A 332 0.19 -3.95 9.56
C GLU A 332 -0.13 -2.80 10.52
N VAL A 333 -1.41 -2.40 10.63
CA VAL A 333 -1.87 -1.42 11.63
C VAL A 333 -1.49 -1.86 13.05
N ARG A 334 -1.72 -3.14 13.37
CA ARG A 334 -1.39 -3.68 14.70
C ARG A 334 0.12 -3.74 14.93
N ALA A 335 0.89 -4.17 13.95
CA ALA A 335 2.35 -4.25 14.04
C ALA A 335 2.96 -2.85 14.21
N ALA A 336 2.54 -1.87 13.42
CA ALA A 336 2.97 -0.48 13.54
C ALA A 336 2.65 0.08 14.94
N PHE A 337 1.42 -0.15 15.43
CA PHE A 337 1.03 0.26 16.78
C PHE A 337 1.94 -0.32 17.87
N LEU A 338 2.19 -1.63 17.85
CA LEU A 338 2.99 -2.30 18.86
C LEU A 338 4.46 -1.88 18.78
N LEU A 339 5.04 -1.82 17.58
CA LEU A 339 6.42 -1.43 17.34
C LEU A 339 6.69 0.00 17.84
N GLN A 340 5.83 0.95 17.47
CA GLN A 340 5.99 2.34 17.88
C GLN A 340 5.77 2.53 19.38
N ARG A 341 4.88 1.73 20.01
CA ARG A 341 4.70 1.75 21.46
C ARG A 341 5.93 1.27 22.24
N VAL A 342 6.62 0.26 21.74
CA VAL A 342 7.88 -0.21 22.33
C VAL A 342 8.94 0.89 22.29
N ARG A 343 8.99 1.66 21.19
CA ARG A 343 9.96 2.75 21.02
C ARG A 343 9.63 3.98 21.88
N TYR A 344 8.35 4.43 21.88
CA TYR A 344 7.98 5.74 22.42
C TYR A 344 7.18 5.69 23.73
N GLY A 345 6.78 4.51 24.17
CA GLY A 345 5.98 4.33 25.39
C GLY A 345 4.46 4.46 25.14
N VAL A 346 3.71 4.02 26.16
CA VAL A 346 2.25 3.85 26.06
C VAL A 346 1.47 5.17 25.92
N GLY A 347 2.01 6.28 26.35
CA GLY A 347 1.35 7.59 26.30
C GLY A 347 1.55 8.34 24.98
N LYS A 348 2.47 7.91 24.11
CA LYS A 348 2.83 8.65 22.90
C LYS A 348 2.07 8.16 21.67
N VAL A 349 1.77 6.87 21.57
CA VAL A 349 1.12 6.25 20.40
C VAL A 349 -0.14 5.51 20.83
N SER A 350 -1.28 5.83 20.23
CA SER A 350 -2.57 5.20 20.44
C SER A 350 -2.99 4.32 19.26
N HIS A 351 -4.00 3.48 19.47
CA HIS A 351 -4.63 2.70 18.39
C HIS A 351 -5.24 3.61 17.31
N LYS A 352 -5.68 4.82 17.68
CA LYS A 352 -6.22 5.81 16.72
C LYS A 352 -5.14 6.37 15.81
N ASP A 353 -3.91 6.54 16.30
CA ASP A 353 -2.79 6.98 15.47
C ASP A 353 -2.46 5.94 14.41
N ALA A 354 -2.40 4.66 14.79
CA ALA A 354 -2.15 3.59 13.81
C ALA A 354 -3.26 3.47 12.75
N LEU A 355 -4.53 3.61 13.13
CA LEU A 355 -5.65 3.68 12.19
C LEU A 355 -5.56 4.93 11.29
N ARG A 356 -5.16 6.07 11.83
CA ARG A 356 -4.96 7.30 11.07
C ARG A 356 -3.85 7.15 10.03
N TRP A 357 -2.74 6.48 10.37
CA TRP A 357 -1.68 6.18 9.39
C TRP A 357 -2.18 5.33 8.24
N ALA A 358 -3.02 4.30 8.50
CA ALA A 358 -3.57 3.42 7.47
C ALA A 358 -4.73 4.02 6.66
N THR A 359 -5.25 5.17 7.05
CA THR A 359 -6.41 5.83 6.43
C THR A 359 -6.03 7.21 5.91
N LYS A 360 -6.29 8.28 6.67
CA LYS A 360 -6.01 9.68 6.28
C LYS A 360 -4.53 9.92 5.97
N GLY A 361 -3.62 9.34 6.74
CA GLY A 361 -2.17 9.44 6.53
C GLY A 361 -1.76 8.79 5.21
N SER A 362 -2.23 7.57 4.95
CA SER A 362 -2.02 6.87 3.69
C SER A 362 -2.63 7.61 2.49
N ALA A 363 -3.83 8.18 2.64
CA ALA A 363 -4.45 8.99 1.60
C ALA A 363 -3.58 10.19 1.21
N ALA A 364 -3.03 10.90 2.20
CA ALA A 364 -2.10 12.01 1.97
C ALA A 364 -0.80 11.50 1.33
N CYS A 365 -0.28 10.35 1.77
CA CYS A 365 0.93 9.73 1.23
C CYS A 365 0.81 9.44 -0.26
N VAL A 366 -0.32 8.90 -0.71
CA VAL A 366 -0.56 8.62 -2.14
C VAL A 366 -1.21 9.80 -2.90
N GLY A 367 -1.38 10.96 -2.25
CA GLY A 367 -1.91 12.18 -2.89
C GLY A 367 -3.40 12.12 -3.21
N ARG A 368 -4.20 11.40 -2.42
CA ARG A 368 -5.64 11.20 -2.61
C ARG A 368 -6.43 11.73 -1.40
N PRO A 369 -6.49 13.06 -1.19
CA PRO A 369 -7.09 13.65 0.02
C PRO A 369 -8.60 13.43 0.13
N GLU A 370 -9.27 13.03 -0.94
CA GLU A 370 -10.70 12.67 -0.95
C GLU A 370 -10.98 11.30 -0.31
N LEU A 371 -9.93 10.49 -0.06
CA LEU A 371 -9.98 9.17 0.58
C LEU A 371 -9.61 9.22 2.06
N GLY A 372 -9.80 8.12 2.77
CA GLY A 372 -9.26 7.87 4.11
C GLY A 372 -9.96 8.61 5.27
N GLU A 373 -11.09 9.26 5.02
CA GLU A 373 -11.93 9.90 6.04
C GLU A 373 -13.42 9.63 5.79
N ILE A 374 -14.18 9.49 6.86
CA ILE A 374 -15.64 9.49 6.83
C ILE A 374 -16.11 10.93 7.09
N ALA A 375 -16.45 11.65 6.02
CA ALA A 375 -16.98 13.01 6.08
C ALA A 375 -17.79 13.29 4.81
N VAL A 376 -18.71 14.26 4.87
CA VAL A 376 -19.51 14.67 3.71
C VAL A 376 -18.59 15.11 2.56
N GLY A 377 -18.88 14.64 1.34
CA GLY A 377 -18.11 14.91 0.12
C GLY A 377 -16.95 13.94 -0.13
N LYS A 378 -16.51 13.18 0.85
CA LYS A 378 -15.46 12.16 0.69
C LYS A 378 -15.97 10.95 -0.09
N ALA A 379 -15.06 10.21 -0.69
CA ALA A 379 -15.38 8.96 -1.37
C ALA A 379 -16.00 7.95 -0.38
N ALA A 380 -17.00 7.22 -0.84
CA ALA A 380 -17.60 6.14 -0.07
C ALA A 380 -16.75 4.87 -0.19
N ASP A 381 -15.54 4.96 0.34
CA ASP A 381 -14.60 3.87 0.52
C ASP A 381 -14.59 3.51 2.01
N LEU A 382 -15.15 2.34 2.36
CA LEU A 382 -15.46 1.96 3.74
C LEU A 382 -15.06 0.50 4.02
N ALA A 383 -14.66 0.24 5.27
CA ALA A 383 -14.42 -1.11 5.78
C ALA A 383 -15.27 -1.35 7.04
N LEU A 384 -16.05 -2.41 7.04
CA LEU A 384 -16.96 -2.77 8.12
C LEU A 384 -16.52 -4.11 8.73
N PHE A 385 -16.29 -4.12 10.04
CA PHE A 385 -15.82 -5.28 10.79
C PHE A 385 -16.86 -5.71 11.81
N LYS A 386 -17.13 -7.02 11.90
CA LYS A 386 -17.87 -7.61 13.01
C LYS A 386 -16.95 -7.95 14.16
N LEU A 387 -17.45 -7.88 15.39
CA LEU A 387 -16.74 -8.27 16.61
C LEU A 387 -17.35 -9.54 17.24
N ASP A 388 -17.76 -10.50 16.40
CA ASP A 388 -18.47 -11.74 16.78
C ASP A 388 -17.54 -12.97 16.89
N GLU A 389 -16.21 -12.75 16.86
CA GLU A 389 -15.21 -13.79 17.09
C GLU A 389 -14.79 -13.86 18.56
N LEU A 390 -14.30 -15.04 18.99
CA LEU A 390 -13.81 -15.25 20.38
C LEU A 390 -12.77 -14.22 20.82
N ARG A 391 -11.91 -13.76 19.87
CA ARG A 391 -10.86 -12.76 20.16
C ARG A 391 -11.41 -11.41 20.63
N PHE A 392 -12.63 -11.08 20.27
CA PHE A 392 -13.27 -9.81 20.64
C PHE A 392 -14.16 -9.92 21.89
N SER A 393 -14.42 -11.13 22.38
CA SER A 393 -15.27 -11.35 23.57
C SER A 393 -14.72 -10.57 24.78
N GLY A 394 -15.58 -9.78 25.41
CA GLY A 394 -15.19 -8.96 26.57
C GLY A 394 -14.53 -7.62 26.23
N HIS A 395 -14.53 -7.16 24.96
CA HIS A 395 -14.02 -5.84 24.59
C HIS A 395 -14.82 -4.71 25.24
N GLY A 396 -14.14 -3.62 25.59
CA GLY A 396 -14.78 -2.39 26.10
C GLY A 396 -14.99 -1.35 24.98
N ASP A 397 -13.92 -0.99 24.25
CA ASP A 397 -13.96 -0.04 23.15
C ASP A 397 -13.91 -0.81 21.80
N PRO A 398 -14.97 -0.76 20.97
CA PRO A 398 -15.05 -1.49 19.72
C PRO A 398 -13.97 -1.10 18.70
N ILE A 399 -13.59 0.19 18.62
CA ILE A 399 -12.55 0.66 17.69
C ILE A 399 -11.18 0.18 18.17
N ALA A 400 -10.90 0.32 19.47
CA ALA A 400 -9.65 -0.18 20.05
C ALA A 400 -9.52 -1.70 19.88
N ALA A 401 -10.63 -2.44 19.99
CA ALA A 401 -10.65 -3.89 19.83
C ALA A 401 -10.15 -4.34 18.45
N LEU A 402 -10.45 -3.60 17.37
CA LEU A 402 -9.94 -3.93 16.04
C LEU A 402 -8.40 -4.01 16.03
N VAL A 403 -7.73 -3.08 16.69
CA VAL A 403 -6.26 -3.02 16.74
C VAL A 403 -5.70 -3.94 17.83
N LEU A 404 -6.21 -3.84 19.06
CA LEU A 404 -5.65 -4.53 20.22
C LEU A 404 -5.91 -6.04 20.18
N CYS A 405 -7.11 -6.45 19.78
CA CYS A 405 -7.47 -7.87 19.64
C CYS A 405 -7.07 -8.45 18.26
N GLY A 406 -6.61 -7.61 17.32
CA GLY A 406 -6.07 -8.03 16.04
C GLY A 406 -7.15 -8.48 15.05
N ALA A 407 -8.01 -7.56 14.61
CA ALA A 407 -8.89 -7.82 13.48
C ALA A 407 -8.07 -8.19 12.25
N HIS A 408 -8.54 -9.15 11.46
CA HIS A 408 -7.81 -9.62 10.28
C HIS A 408 -8.68 -9.73 9.03
N ARG A 409 -10.01 -9.64 9.21
CA ARG A 409 -10.97 -9.79 8.11
C ARG A 409 -12.15 -8.85 8.28
N ALA A 410 -12.43 -8.07 7.24
CA ALA A 410 -13.63 -7.27 7.14
C ALA A 410 -14.83 -8.13 6.73
N ASP A 411 -16.00 -7.85 7.31
CA ASP A 411 -17.25 -8.45 6.89
C ASP A 411 -17.72 -7.84 5.58
N ARG A 412 -17.57 -6.51 5.43
CA ARG A 412 -17.93 -5.79 4.22
C ARG A 412 -16.88 -4.74 3.87
N VAL A 413 -16.66 -4.57 2.57
CA VAL A 413 -15.83 -3.49 2.03
C VAL A 413 -16.58 -2.80 0.91
N MET A 414 -16.57 -1.47 0.92
CA MET A 414 -17.17 -0.64 -0.10
C MET A 414 -16.10 0.19 -0.79
N VAL A 415 -16.05 0.16 -2.12
CA VAL A 415 -15.16 0.98 -2.94
C VAL A 415 -16.02 1.84 -3.88
N ALA A 416 -15.85 3.14 -3.84
CA ALA A 416 -16.64 4.07 -4.65
C ALA A 416 -18.15 3.78 -4.56
N GLY A 417 -18.67 3.51 -3.35
CA GLY A 417 -20.08 3.24 -3.10
C GLY A 417 -20.57 1.83 -3.48
N LYS A 418 -19.70 0.94 -3.93
CA LYS A 418 -20.04 -0.44 -4.33
C LYS A 418 -19.46 -1.45 -3.37
N TRP A 419 -20.27 -2.41 -2.94
CA TRP A 419 -19.79 -3.52 -2.13
C TRP A 419 -18.87 -4.43 -2.94
N THR A 420 -17.60 -4.53 -2.54
CA THR A 420 -16.57 -5.39 -3.15
C THR A 420 -16.23 -6.59 -2.28
N VAL A 421 -16.53 -6.52 -0.97
CA VAL A 421 -16.54 -7.67 -0.06
C VAL A 421 -17.90 -7.72 0.61
N VAL A 422 -18.50 -8.90 0.66
CA VAL A 422 -19.82 -9.19 1.24
C VAL A 422 -19.72 -10.45 2.07
N ASP A 423 -20.15 -10.37 3.35
CA ASP A 423 -20.10 -11.49 4.30
C ASP A 423 -18.70 -12.14 4.35
N GLY A 424 -17.65 -11.30 4.37
CA GLY A 424 -16.26 -11.72 4.38
C GLY A 424 -15.79 -12.44 3.12
N THR A 425 -16.48 -12.31 1.99
CA THR A 425 -16.11 -12.94 0.70
C THR A 425 -16.08 -11.91 -0.42
N ILE A 426 -15.26 -12.15 -1.45
CA ILE A 426 -15.24 -11.35 -2.68
C ILE A 426 -16.22 -11.99 -3.66
N PRO A 427 -17.34 -11.31 -4.03
CA PRO A 427 -18.33 -11.86 -4.94
C PRO A 427 -17.73 -12.32 -6.28
N GLY A 428 -18.01 -13.53 -6.70
CA GLY A 428 -17.55 -14.09 -7.98
C GLY A 428 -16.11 -14.62 -7.97
N LEU A 429 -15.38 -14.56 -6.83
CA LEU A 429 -14.04 -15.14 -6.71
C LEU A 429 -14.13 -16.56 -6.12
N ASP A 430 -13.69 -17.55 -6.90
CA ASP A 430 -13.48 -18.91 -6.38
C ASP A 430 -12.12 -18.98 -5.66
N VAL A 431 -12.16 -18.78 -4.35
CA VAL A 431 -10.96 -18.74 -3.49
C VAL A 431 -10.27 -20.12 -3.47
N ALA A 432 -11.02 -21.21 -3.50
CA ALA A 432 -10.43 -22.55 -3.47
C ALA A 432 -9.64 -22.85 -4.77
N ASP A 433 -10.20 -22.50 -5.93
CA ASP A 433 -9.49 -22.61 -7.21
C ASP A 433 -8.28 -21.67 -7.28
N LEU A 434 -8.43 -20.43 -6.82
CA LEU A 434 -7.32 -19.47 -6.75
C LEU A 434 -6.16 -20.01 -5.91
N ILE A 435 -6.40 -20.50 -4.69
CA ILE A 435 -5.39 -21.08 -3.82
C ILE A 435 -4.69 -22.27 -4.51
N ARG A 436 -5.45 -23.17 -5.12
CA ARG A 436 -4.90 -24.33 -5.83
C ARG A 436 -3.95 -23.92 -6.96
N ARG A 437 -4.38 -22.99 -7.81
CA ARG A 437 -3.61 -22.50 -8.98
C ARG A 437 -2.39 -21.69 -8.55
N HIS A 438 -2.55 -20.79 -7.58
CA HIS A 438 -1.47 -19.96 -7.04
C HIS A 438 -0.40 -20.83 -6.38
N SER A 439 -0.77 -21.81 -5.53
CA SER A 439 0.16 -22.72 -4.89
C SER A 439 0.92 -23.59 -5.92
N ALA A 440 0.28 -23.98 -7.02
CA ALA A 440 0.96 -24.70 -8.09
C ALA A 440 1.98 -23.80 -8.83
N ALA A 441 1.61 -22.56 -9.11
CA ALA A 441 2.49 -21.58 -9.74
C ALA A 441 3.69 -21.22 -8.83
N ALA A 442 3.44 -21.02 -7.52
CA ALA A 442 4.48 -20.74 -6.54
C ALA A 442 5.51 -21.89 -6.47
N ARG A 443 5.04 -23.15 -6.37
CA ARG A 443 5.94 -24.32 -6.40
C ARG A 443 6.76 -24.43 -7.70
N ALA A 444 6.14 -24.17 -8.85
CA ALA A 444 6.85 -24.18 -10.12
C ALA A 444 7.92 -23.09 -10.19
N LEU A 445 7.60 -21.87 -9.73
CA LEU A 445 8.54 -20.75 -9.69
C LEU A 445 9.73 -21.00 -8.75
N GLN A 446 9.47 -21.59 -7.58
CA GLN A 446 10.51 -21.87 -6.56
C GLN A 446 11.36 -23.10 -6.89
N ALA A 447 10.93 -23.97 -7.79
CA ALA A 447 11.69 -25.15 -8.21
C ALA A 447 12.68 -24.86 -9.36
N GLY A 448 12.56 -23.70 -9.97
CA GLY A 448 13.38 -23.17 -11.01
C GLY A 448 13.92 -23.03 -11.92
#